data_a96c0d8745693100f1c497fc98b99746
#
_entry.id   a96c0d8745693100f1c497fc98b99746
#
_cell.length_a   1.000
_cell.length_b   1.000
_cell.length_c   1.000
_cell.angle_alpha   90.00
_cell.angle_beta   90.00
_cell.angle_gamma   90.00
#
_symmetry.space_group_name_H-M   'P 1'
#
loop_
_entity.id
_entity.type
_entity.pdbx_description
1 polymer ?
#
loop_
_entity_poly.entity_id
_entity_poly.type
_entity_poly.pdbx_seq_one_letter_code
_entity_poly.pdbx_strand_id
1 'polypeptide(L)'
;MTNQKRKRTSTAAPKKGGDELTYSSYLALDELLRLQRPRSKPEHPDELLFIIVHQASELWFKLILHELEGLIALLEARDTLGALTSVRRVNALVHIVTGQLSALETLPPQRFAQFRGYLGTSSGSQSVQFRAIEAMSGMRDEHFLQVLKQHGEIAPLVQRALAKPTLQQLFDDLLEAHDVTLEQIYAELHQRPLQMLAEGLLEYEQGFAMWRFLHVQLVERIIGPGTSGTGGTLGSKYLQTTISQRFFPKLWEVRSKFFNG
;
A
#
# COMPACT_ATOMS: atom_id res chain seq x y z
N MET A 1 -28.47 -49.60 21.83
CA MET A 1 -27.60 -49.37 20.63
C MET A 1 -28.35 -48.50 19.66
N THR A 2 -28.18 -47.19 19.72
CA THR A 2 -28.95 -46.22 18.92
C THR A 2 -27.96 -45.57 17.90
N ASN A 3 -28.21 -45.88 16.65
CA ASN A 3 -27.36 -45.52 15.52
C ASN A 3 -27.71 -44.09 15.04
N GLN A 4 -26.92 -43.08 15.42
CA GLN A 4 -27.09 -41.70 14.96
C GLN A 4 -26.39 -41.53 13.57
N LYS A 5 -27.21 -41.52 12.51
CA LYS A 5 -26.78 -41.14 11.15
C LYS A 5 -26.47 -39.64 11.14
N ARG A 6 -25.19 -39.29 10.99
CA ARG A 6 -24.72 -37.96 10.64
C ARG A 6 -25.25 -37.57 9.24
N LYS A 7 -26.14 -36.60 9.17
CA LYS A 7 -26.57 -35.93 7.93
C LYS A 7 -25.33 -35.15 7.38
N ARG A 8 -24.79 -35.62 6.27
CA ARG A 8 -23.89 -34.81 5.45
C ARG A 8 -24.74 -33.72 4.78
N THR A 9 -24.52 -32.46 5.15
CA THR A 9 -25.04 -31.31 4.40
C THR A 9 -24.24 -31.23 3.09
N SER A 10 -24.87 -31.66 2.01
CA SER A 10 -24.38 -31.46 0.64
C SER A 10 -24.56 -29.96 0.34
N THR A 11 -23.44 -29.22 0.22
CA THR A 11 -23.41 -27.91 -0.45
C THR A 11 -23.64 -28.16 -1.94
N ALA A 12 -24.87 -28.03 -2.38
CA ALA A 12 -25.23 -28.14 -3.80
C ALA A 12 -24.51 -27.02 -4.57
N ALA A 13 -23.81 -27.41 -5.63
CA ALA A 13 -23.26 -26.47 -6.63
C ALA A 13 -24.41 -25.62 -7.23
N PRO A 14 -24.18 -24.34 -7.57
CA PRO A 14 -25.23 -23.50 -8.15
C PRO A 14 -25.79 -24.10 -9.43
N LYS A 15 -27.10 -24.05 -9.55
CA LYS A 15 -27.83 -24.59 -10.72
C LYS A 15 -27.40 -23.83 -11.98
N LYS A 16 -27.01 -24.57 -13.04
CA LYS A 16 -26.82 -24.08 -14.42
C LYS A 16 -28.12 -23.44 -14.91
N GLY A 17 -28.10 -22.12 -15.06
CA GLY A 17 -29.24 -21.35 -15.56
C GLY A 17 -28.96 -19.85 -15.44
N GLY A 18 -27.81 -19.42 -15.97
CA GLY A 18 -27.34 -18.04 -16.12
C GLY A 18 -26.07 -18.11 -16.95
N ASP A 19 -25.66 -17.04 -17.59
CA ASP A 19 -24.48 -16.98 -18.43
C ASP A 19 -23.30 -17.70 -17.78
N GLU A 20 -22.71 -18.67 -18.50
CA GLU A 20 -21.62 -19.49 -17.98
C GLU A 20 -20.45 -18.58 -17.60
N LEU A 21 -20.07 -18.58 -16.31
CA LEU A 21 -19.00 -17.71 -15.81
C LEU A 21 -17.69 -18.11 -16.47
N THR A 22 -17.20 -17.27 -17.37
CA THR A 22 -15.91 -17.44 -18.07
C THR A 22 -14.82 -16.63 -17.38
N TYR A 23 -13.55 -16.90 -17.69
CA TYR A 23 -12.41 -16.12 -17.24
C TYR A 23 -12.58 -14.61 -17.55
N SER A 24 -13.00 -14.29 -18.79
CA SER A 24 -13.18 -12.90 -19.20
C SER A 24 -14.32 -12.22 -18.46
N SER A 25 -15.48 -12.89 -18.32
CA SER A 25 -16.64 -12.30 -17.63
C SER A 25 -16.41 -12.17 -16.11
N TYR A 26 -15.73 -13.15 -15.49
CA TYR A 26 -15.39 -13.08 -14.07
C TYR A 26 -14.45 -11.90 -13.73
N LEU A 27 -13.46 -11.65 -14.58
CA LEU A 27 -12.49 -10.57 -14.40
C LEU A 27 -12.90 -9.25 -15.04
N ALA A 28 -14.09 -9.18 -15.67
CA ALA A 28 -14.56 -8.00 -16.42
C ALA A 28 -13.49 -7.48 -17.40
N LEU A 29 -12.81 -8.41 -18.14
CA LEU A 29 -11.66 -8.05 -18.97
C LEU A 29 -12.00 -7.10 -20.10
N ASP A 30 -13.19 -7.22 -20.68
CA ASP A 30 -13.63 -6.33 -21.75
C ASP A 30 -13.75 -4.87 -21.31
N GLU A 31 -14.20 -4.64 -20.07
CA GLU A 31 -14.24 -3.31 -19.47
C GLU A 31 -12.84 -2.85 -19.05
N LEU A 32 -12.11 -3.70 -18.33
CA LEU A 32 -10.79 -3.38 -17.79
C LEU A 32 -9.82 -2.97 -18.91
N LEU A 33 -9.77 -3.73 -20.01
CA LEU A 33 -8.84 -3.50 -21.11
C LEU A 33 -9.26 -2.36 -22.06
N ARG A 34 -10.40 -1.70 -21.82
CA ARG A 34 -10.83 -0.46 -22.51
C ARG A 34 -10.55 0.82 -21.71
N LEU A 35 -10.04 0.71 -20.49
CA LEU A 35 -9.81 1.87 -19.63
C LEU A 35 -8.48 2.58 -19.93
N GLN A 36 -7.61 2.00 -20.74
CA GLN A 36 -6.35 2.61 -21.15
C GLN A 36 -6.61 3.55 -22.33
N ARG A 37 -6.73 4.87 -22.04
CA ARG A 37 -7.14 5.89 -23.01
C ARG A 37 -6.09 6.98 -23.11
N PRO A 38 -5.13 6.88 -24.04
CA PRO A 38 -4.15 7.92 -24.31
C PRO A 38 -4.81 9.28 -24.63
N ARG A 39 -4.18 10.36 -24.22
CA ARG A 39 -4.65 11.74 -24.41
C ARG A 39 -3.85 12.50 -25.45
N SER A 40 -2.61 12.08 -25.71
CA SER A 40 -1.75 12.75 -26.70
C SER A 40 -2.29 12.64 -28.12
N LYS A 41 -2.02 13.68 -28.91
CA LYS A 41 -2.44 13.74 -30.33
C LYS A 41 -1.30 14.29 -31.19
N PRO A 42 -0.74 13.47 -32.10
CA PRO A 42 -1.05 12.04 -32.33
C PRO A 42 -0.77 11.20 -31.09
N GLU A 43 -1.42 10.03 -31.00
CA GLU A 43 -1.22 9.10 -29.87
C GLU A 43 0.26 8.70 -29.75
N HIS A 44 0.83 8.91 -28.55
CA HIS A 44 2.24 8.58 -28.27
C HIS A 44 2.36 7.13 -27.80
N PRO A 45 3.22 6.30 -28.40
CA PRO A 45 3.28 4.86 -28.09
C PRO A 45 3.64 4.55 -26.63
N ASP A 46 4.40 5.41 -25.94
CA ASP A 46 4.80 5.18 -24.55
C ASP A 46 3.77 5.70 -23.52
N GLU A 47 2.74 6.43 -23.96
CA GLU A 47 1.67 6.87 -23.06
C GLU A 47 0.89 5.68 -22.51
N LEU A 48 0.73 4.61 -23.29
CA LEU A 48 0.11 3.37 -22.84
C LEU A 48 0.88 2.73 -21.68
N LEU A 49 2.21 2.66 -21.76
CA LEU A 49 3.07 2.19 -20.68
C LEU A 49 2.83 3.00 -19.40
N PHE A 50 2.83 4.34 -19.52
CA PHE A 50 2.61 5.25 -18.41
C PHE A 50 1.24 5.03 -17.76
N ILE A 51 0.17 4.91 -18.54
CA ILE A 51 -1.19 4.66 -18.06
C ILE A 51 -1.27 3.33 -17.33
N ILE A 52 -0.79 2.24 -17.94
CA ILE A 52 -0.91 0.89 -17.38
C ILE A 52 -0.18 0.78 -16.04
N VAL A 53 1.05 1.28 -15.92
CA VAL A 53 1.80 1.20 -14.67
C VAL A 53 1.09 1.96 -13.55
N HIS A 54 0.51 3.13 -13.83
CA HIS A 54 -0.25 3.88 -12.82
C HIS A 54 -1.59 3.19 -12.46
N GLN A 55 -2.32 2.67 -13.43
CA GLN A 55 -3.54 1.89 -13.17
C GLN A 55 -3.24 0.62 -12.38
N ALA A 56 -2.18 -0.10 -12.71
CA ALA A 56 -1.75 -1.27 -11.97
C ALA A 56 -1.36 -0.91 -10.53
N SER A 57 -0.66 0.22 -10.31
CA SER A 57 -0.38 0.74 -8.97
C SER A 57 -1.66 0.95 -8.16
N GLU A 58 -2.67 1.60 -8.73
CA GLU A 58 -3.94 1.85 -8.06
C GLU A 58 -4.72 0.55 -7.77
N LEU A 59 -4.64 -0.47 -8.63
CA LEU A 59 -5.22 -1.80 -8.36
C LEU A 59 -4.50 -2.50 -7.21
N TRP A 60 -3.17 -2.42 -7.14
CA TRP A 60 -2.40 -2.96 -6.01
C TRP A 60 -2.66 -2.19 -4.71
N PHE A 61 -2.78 -0.87 -4.76
CA PHE A 61 -3.15 -0.07 -3.59
C PHE A 61 -4.55 -0.43 -3.06
N LYS A 62 -5.50 -0.68 -3.94
CA LYS A 62 -6.82 -1.17 -3.56
C LYS A 62 -6.74 -2.50 -2.80
N LEU A 63 -5.92 -3.44 -3.27
CA LEU A 63 -5.73 -4.72 -2.61
C LEU A 63 -4.96 -4.57 -1.30
N ILE A 64 -3.92 -3.73 -1.27
CA ILE A 64 -3.18 -3.42 -0.03
C ILE A 64 -4.12 -2.83 1.03
N LEU A 65 -4.99 -1.88 0.68
CA LEU A 65 -5.98 -1.32 1.60
C LEU A 65 -6.91 -2.39 2.16
N HIS A 66 -7.40 -3.29 1.32
CA HIS A 66 -8.24 -4.40 1.73
C HIS A 66 -7.52 -5.32 2.73
N GLU A 67 -6.27 -5.68 2.46
CA GLU A 67 -5.47 -6.52 3.36
C GLU A 67 -5.09 -5.79 4.66
N LEU A 68 -4.84 -4.48 4.61
CA LEU A 68 -4.62 -3.67 5.81
C LEU A 68 -5.87 -3.57 6.69
N GLU A 69 -7.06 -3.46 6.11
CA GLU A 69 -8.31 -3.52 6.85
C GLU A 69 -8.49 -4.88 7.55
N GLY A 70 -8.13 -5.97 6.86
CA GLY A 70 -8.10 -7.31 7.44
C GLY A 70 -7.07 -7.43 8.57
N LEU A 71 -5.86 -6.90 8.39
CA LEU A 71 -4.82 -6.88 9.42
C LEU A 71 -5.26 -6.10 10.66
N ILE A 72 -5.89 -4.94 10.49
CA ILE A 72 -6.45 -4.15 11.58
C ILE A 72 -7.47 -4.97 12.37
N ALA A 73 -8.41 -5.62 11.70
CA ALA A 73 -9.43 -6.44 12.37
C ALA A 73 -8.83 -7.61 13.17
N LEU A 74 -7.74 -8.22 12.67
CA LEU A 74 -7.02 -9.29 13.36
C LEU A 74 -6.27 -8.77 14.60
N LEU A 75 -5.66 -7.57 14.50
CA LEU A 75 -5.00 -6.92 15.65
C LEU A 75 -6.03 -6.53 16.72
N GLU A 76 -7.17 -5.96 16.35
CA GLU A 76 -8.29 -5.64 17.26
C GLU A 76 -8.84 -6.91 17.95
N ALA A 77 -8.89 -8.04 17.20
CA ALA A 77 -9.28 -9.34 17.74
C ALA A 77 -8.19 -10.04 18.57
N ARG A 78 -6.98 -9.46 18.65
CA ARG A 78 -5.79 -10.03 19.31
C ARG A 78 -5.34 -11.38 18.71
N ASP A 79 -5.65 -11.61 17.44
CA ASP A 79 -5.21 -12.81 16.71
C ASP A 79 -3.80 -12.59 16.12
N THR A 80 -2.78 -12.84 16.94
CA THR A 80 -1.36 -12.67 16.56
C THR A 80 -0.96 -13.53 15.36
N LEU A 81 -1.45 -14.77 15.26
CA LEU A 81 -1.09 -15.68 14.17
C LEU A 81 -1.78 -15.29 12.86
N GLY A 82 -3.04 -14.89 12.94
CA GLY A 82 -3.78 -14.32 11.81
C GLY A 82 -3.11 -13.04 11.31
N ALA A 83 -2.76 -12.12 12.22
CA ALA A 83 -2.05 -10.88 11.90
C ALA A 83 -0.69 -11.15 11.23
N LEU A 84 0.09 -12.10 11.73
CA LEU A 84 1.37 -12.51 11.13
C LEU A 84 1.18 -13.06 9.71
N THR A 85 0.13 -13.80 9.46
CA THR A 85 -0.19 -14.32 8.12
C THR A 85 -0.59 -13.20 7.17
N SER A 86 -1.42 -12.25 7.66
CA SER A 86 -1.89 -11.10 6.90
C SER A 86 -0.74 -10.14 6.52
N VAL A 87 0.13 -9.77 7.48
CA VAL A 87 1.25 -8.85 7.20
C VAL A 87 2.20 -9.41 6.16
N ARG A 88 2.43 -10.73 6.12
CA ARG A 88 3.24 -11.36 5.06
C ARG A 88 2.64 -11.17 3.66
N ARG A 89 1.31 -11.22 3.54
CA ARG A 89 0.64 -10.93 2.26
C ARG A 89 0.77 -9.47 1.88
N VAL A 90 0.57 -8.55 2.84
CA VAL A 90 0.77 -7.11 2.61
C VAL A 90 2.19 -6.84 2.09
N ASN A 91 3.22 -7.44 2.71
CA ASN A 91 4.61 -7.30 2.29
C ASN A 91 4.84 -7.78 0.86
N ALA A 92 4.28 -8.94 0.50
CA ALA A 92 4.36 -9.44 -0.88
C ALA A 92 3.74 -8.46 -1.89
N LEU A 93 2.61 -7.83 -1.55
CA LEU A 93 1.96 -6.83 -2.40
C LEU A 93 2.79 -5.54 -2.54
N VAL A 94 3.41 -5.09 -1.44
CA VAL A 94 4.34 -3.95 -1.47
C VAL A 94 5.55 -4.22 -2.35
N HIS A 95 6.09 -5.43 -2.32
CA HIS A 95 7.18 -5.84 -3.24
C HIS A 95 6.74 -5.78 -4.71
N ILE A 96 5.52 -6.22 -5.03
CA ILE A 96 5.00 -6.17 -6.41
C ILE A 96 4.87 -4.72 -6.87
N VAL A 97 4.23 -3.85 -6.08
CA VAL A 97 4.05 -2.44 -6.47
C VAL A 97 5.38 -1.69 -6.56
N THR A 98 6.38 -2.09 -5.79
CA THR A 98 7.74 -1.54 -5.86
C THR A 98 8.44 -2.00 -7.13
N GLY A 99 8.40 -3.30 -7.42
CA GLY A 99 9.09 -3.88 -8.58
C GLY A 99 8.59 -3.37 -9.93
N GLN A 100 7.31 -3.04 -10.06
CA GLN A 100 6.76 -2.54 -11.34
C GLN A 100 7.30 -1.15 -11.74
N LEU A 101 7.88 -0.38 -10.81
CA LEU A 101 8.50 0.91 -11.14
C LEU A 101 9.61 0.77 -12.18
N SER A 102 10.30 -0.37 -12.22
CA SER A 102 11.33 -0.66 -13.21
C SER A 102 10.83 -0.58 -14.66
N ALA A 103 9.54 -0.83 -14.90
CA ALA A 103 8.98 -0.66 -16.23
C ALA A 103 9.01 0.80 -16.70
N LEU A 104 8.77 1.76 -15.80
CA LEU A 104 8.85 3.20 -16.13
C LEU A 104 10.30 3.69 -16.30
N GLU A 105 11.29 3.02 -15.74
CA GLU A 105 12.70 3.36 -15.97
C GLU A 105 13.12 3.20 -17.44
N THR A 106 12.35 2.43 -18.21
CA THR A 106 12.57 2.27 -19.65
C THR A 106 12.06 3.45 -20.48
N LEU A 107 11.33 4.40 -19.86
CA LEU A 107 10.77 5.57 -20.54
C LEU A 107 11.83 6.68 -20.66
N PRO A 108 12.33 7.00 -21.88
CA PRO A 108 13.33 8.05 -22.04
C PRO A 108 12.76 9.45 -21.75
N PRO A 109 13.55 10.36 -21.14
CA PRO A 109 13.10 11.71 -20.81
C PRO A 109 12.49 12.49 -21.99
N GLN A 110 13.12 12.43 -23.16
CA GLN A 110 12.63 13.13 -24.36
C GLN A 110 11.30 12.56 -24.88
N ARG A 111 11.04 11.28 -24.68
CA ARG A 111 9.77 10.66 -25.07
C ARG A 111 8.67 11.02 -24.08
N PHE A 112 8.97 11.04 -22.79
CA PHE A 112 8.03 11.55 -21.78
C PHE A 112 7.67 13.02 -22.02
N ALA A 113 8.64 13.86 -22.36
CA ALA A 113 8.44 15.27 -22.65
C ALA A 113 7.43 15.50 -23.79
N GLN A 114 7.34 14.59 -24.79
CA GLN A 114 6.43 14.71 -25.93
C GLN A 114 4.95 14.58 -25.54
N PHE A 115 4.61 13.81 -24.50
CA PHE A 115 3.22 13.67 -24.07
C PHE A 115 2.92 14.24 -22.68
N ARG A 116 3.93 14.65 -21.89
CA ARG A 116 3.77 15.22 -20.56
C ARG A 116 2.75 16.36 -20.51
N GLY A 117 2.72 17.23 -21.53
CA GLY A 117 1.78 18.36 -21.62
C GLY A 117 0.30 17.95 -21.63
N TYR A 118 -0.01 16.75 -22.09
CA TYR A 118 -1.38 16.21 -22.13
C TYR A 118 -1.85 15.67 -20.77
N LEU A 119 -0.96 15.51 -19.79
CA LEU A 119 -1.32 15.08 -18.44
C LEU A 119 -1.98 16.19 -17.62
N GLY A 120 -1.88 17.44 -18.06
CA GLY A 120 -2.47 18.59 -17.38
C GLY A 120 -2.00 18.74 -15.94
N THR A 121 -2.94 18.80 -15.01
CA THR A 121 -2.69 18.92 -13.56
C THR A 121 -2.66 17.57 -12.83
N SER A 122 -2.76 16.43 -13.54
CA SER A 122 -2.73 15.11 -12.91
C SER A 122 -1.36 14.83 -12.30
N SER A 123 -1.37 14.36 -11.05
CA SER A 123 -0.16 14.04 -10.28
C SER A 123 -0.40 12.82 -9.39
N GLY A 124 0.61 11.97 -9.24
CA GLY A 124 0.57 10.84 -8.31
C GLY A 124 0.29 11.24 -6.85
N SER A 125 0.58 12.49 -6.47
CA SER A 125 0.24 13.02 -5.14
C SER A 125 -1.27 13.05 -4.86
N GLN A 126 -2.09 12.98 -5.90
CA GLN A 126 -3.55 12.94 -5.82
C GLN A 126 -4.13 11.53 -5.59
N SER A 127 -3.29 10.48 -5.51
CA SER A 127 -3.77 9.13 -5.23
C SER A 127 -4.41 9.06 -3.85
N VAL A 128 -5.73 8.98 -3.82
CA VAL A 128 -6.53 8.87 -2.59
C VAL A 128 -6.22 7.56 -1.86
N GLN A 129 -6.00 6.47 -2.61
CA GLN A 129 -5.68 5.16 -2.04
C GLN A 129 -4.33 5.16 -1.35
N PHE A 130 -3.31 5.73 -1.99
CA PHE A 130 -1.99 5.85 -1.39
C PHE A 130 -2.02 6.69 -0.10
N ARG A 131 -2.74 7.82 -0.10
CA ARG A 131 -2.94 8.65 1.11
C ARG A 131 -3.66 7.89 2.22
N ALA A 132 -4.64 7.05 1.89
CA ALA A 132 -5.32 6.22 2.88
C ALA A 132 -4.39 5.16 3.49
N ILE A 133 -3.53 4.52 2.69
CA ILE A 133 -2.49 3.58 3.16
C ILE A 133 -1.56 4.31 4.16
N GLU A 134 -1.05 5.48 3.80
CA GLU A 134 -0.18 6.27 4.68
C GLU A 134 -0.86 6.62 6.00
N ALA A 135 -2.13 7.05 5.95
CA ALA A 135 -2.91 7.38 7.15
C ALA A 135 -3.15 6.17 8.07
N MET A 136 -3.46 4.99 7.51
CA MET A 136 -3.62 3.74 8.27
C MET A 136 -2.29 3.30 8.90
N SER A 137 -1.19 3.53 8.21
CA SER A 137 0.16 3.16 8.65
C SER A 137 0.75 4.09 9.72
N GLY A 138 0.12 5.26 9.98
CA GLY A 138 0.57 6.16 11.05
C GLY A 138 1.04 7.53 10.60
N MET A 139 1.07 7.83 9.29
CA MET A 139 1.38 9.18 8.82
C MET A 139 0.21 10.12 9.03
N ARG A 140 0.29 10.90 10.13
CA ARG A 140 -0.79 11.82 10.57
C ARG A 140 -0.24 13.13 11.13
N ASP A 141 1.01 13.43 10.85
CA ASP A 141 1.62 14.67 11.28
C ASP A 141 0.99 15.89 10.58
N GLU A 142 1.29 17.07 11.09
CA GLU A 142 0.74 18.32 10.58
C GLU A 142 1.10 18.53 9.10
N HIS A 143 2.30 18.16 8.70
CA HIS A 143 2.75 18.28 7.32
C HIS A 143 1.93 17.40 6.37
N PHE A 144 1.70 16.14 6.74
CA PHE A 144 0.83 15.24 5.98
C PHE A 144 -0.59 15.81 5.83
N LEU A 145 -1.17 16.31 6.92
CA LEU A 145 -2.51 16.91 6.90
C LEU A 145 -2.58 18.19 6.05
N GLN A 146 -1.51 18.99 6.04
CA GLN A 146 -1.41 20.17 5.15
C GLN A 146 -1.38 19.76 3.67
N VAL A 147 -0.60 18.73 3.33
CA VAL A 147 -0.53 18.21 1.95
C VAL A 147 -1.90 17.70 1.49
N LEU A 148 -2.65 17.00 2.34
CA LEU A 148 -4.00 16.54 2.01
C LEU A 148 -4.91 17.74 1.68
N LYS A 149 -4.86 18.80 2.47
CA LYS A 149 -5.71 20.00 2.30
C LYS A 149 -5.35 20.82 1.05
N GLN A 150 -4.09 20.73 0.55
CA GLN A 150 -3.69 21.41 -0.69
C GLN A 150 -4.46 20.95 -1.92
N HIS A 151 -4.98 19.74 -1.89
CA HIS A 151 -5.76 19.16 -3.00
C HIS A 151 -7.27 19.32 -2.85
N GLY A 152 -7.73 20.13 -1.88
CA GLY A 152 -9.13 20.40 -1.60
C GLY A 152 -9.65 19.68 -0.37
N GLU A 153 -10.93 19.28 -0.42
CA GLU A 153 -11.54 18.51 0.67
C GLU A 153 -10.93 17.12 0.79
N ILE A 154 -10.65 16.69 2.03
CA ILE A 154 -10.06 15.36 2.27
C ILE A 154 -11.06 14.27 1.84
N ALA A 155 -10.63 13.41 0.93
CA ALA A 155 -11.47 12.35 0.39
C ALA A 155 -12.03 11.42 1.50
N PRO A 156 -13.28 10.96 1.41
CA PRO A 156 -13.93 10.15 2.44
C PRO A 156 -13.15 8.88 2.84
N LEU A 157 -12.41 8.27 1.90
CA LEU A 157 -11.56 7.11 2.19
C LEU A 157 -10.45 7.48 3.18
N VAL A 158 -9.79 8.61 2.97
CA VAL A 158 -8.71 9.10 3.85
C VAL A 158 -9.27 9.55 5.19
N GLN A 159 -10.44 10.21 5.21
CA GLN A 159 -11.11 10.57 6.46
C GLN A 159 -11.40 9.34 7.33
N ARG A 160 -11.92 8.26 6.72
CA ARG A 160 -12.15 6.99 7.44
C ARG A 160 -10.85 6.37 7.96
N ALA A 161 -9.77 6.43 7.18
CA ALA A 161 -8.46 5.94 7.61
C ALA A 161 -7.93 6.73 8.81
N LEU A 162 -8.08 8.06 8.80
CA LEU A 162 -7.66 8.95 9.90
C LEU A 162 -8.49 8.75 11.18
N ALA A 163 -9.74 8.32 11.07
CA ALA A 163 -10.62 8.09 12.22
C ALA A 163 -10.36 6.77 12.97
N LYS A 164 -9.62 5.83 12.37
CA LYS A 164 -9.28 4.54 12.98
C LYS A 164 -7.94 4.60 13.71
N PRO A 165 -7.65 3.69 14.66
CA PRO A 165 -6.30 3.52 15.22
C PRO A 165 -5.28 3.24 14.13
N THR A 166 -4.01 3.63 14.35
CA THR A 166 -2.90 3.27 13.46
C THR A 166 -2.46 1.83 13.72
N LEU A 167 -1.75 1.24 12.77
CA LEU A 167 -1.13 -0.08 12.97
C LEU A 167 -0.17 -0.10 14.17
N GLN A 168 0.58 1.00 14.40
CA GLN A 168 1.45 1.11 15.59
C GLN A 168 0.64 1.08 16.89
N GLN A 169 -0.47 1.84 16.97
CA GLN A 169 -1.33 1.83 18.16
C GLN A 169 -1.92 0.45 18.44
N LEU A 170 -2.44 -0.21 17.40
CA LEU A 170 -3.00 -1.56 17.52
C LEU A 170 -1.95 -2.61 17.92
N PHE A 171 -0.71 -2.46 17.46
CA PHE A 171 0.37 -3.32 17.88
C PHE A 171 0.78 -3.06 19.33
N ASP A 172 0.80 -1.80 19.77
CA ASP A 172 1.02 -1.43 21.19
C ASP A 172 -0.08 -2.03 22.09
N ASP A 173 -1.35 -1.90 21.68
CA ASP A 173 -2.50 -2.48 22.39
C ASP A 173 -2.41 -4.02 22.47
N LEU A 174 -1.88 -4.65 21.42
CA LEU A 174 -1.65 -6.09 21.40
C LEU A 174 -0.56 -6.51 22.42
N LEU A 175 0.54 -5.75 22.52
CA LEU A 175 1.60 -6.00 23.51
C LEU A 175 1.06 -5.84 24.93
N GLU A 176 0.29 -4.77 25.19
CA GLU A 176 -0.36 -4.54 26.49
C GLU A 176 -1.30 -5.71 26.85
N ALA A 177 -2.06 -6.22 25.90
CA ALA A 177 -2.97 -7.35 26.11
C ALA A 177 -2.25 -8.67 26.46
N HIS A 178 -0.98 -8.79 26.05
CA HIS A 178 -0.12 -9.92 26.40
C HIS A 178 0.74 -9.66 27.65
N ASP A 179 0.62 -8.48 28.28
CA ASP A 179 1.44 -8.04 29.42
C ASP A 179 2.95 -8.12 29.14
N VAL A 180 3.36 -7.68 27.95
CA VAL A 180 4.76 -7.72 27.50
C VAL A 180 5.21 -6.40 26.91
N THR A 181 6.50 -6.11 27.03
CA THR A 181 7.14 -4.93 26.42
C THR A 181 7.83 -5.28 25.09
N LEU A 182 8.19 -4.25 24.31
CA LEU A 182 8.99 -4.43 23.09
C LEU A 182 10.33 -5.11 23.38
N GLU A 183 10.99 -4.78 24.47
CA GLU A 183 12.26 -5.39 24.88
C GLU A 183 12.09 -6.89 25.15
N GLN A 184 11.01 -7.26 25.84
CA GLN A 184 10.74 -8.65 26.20
C GLN A 184 10.46 -9.51 24.98
N ILE A 185 9.72 -9.04 23.97
CA ILE A 185 9.46 -9.84 22.77
C ILE A 185 10.73 -10.16 21.97
N TYR A 186 11.79 -9.36 22.13
CA TYR A 186 13.10 -9.63 21.52
C TYR A 186 14.03 -10.46 22.42
N ALA A 187 13.83 -10.44 23.72
CA ALA A 187 14.66 -11.17 24.67
C ALA A 187 14.16 -12.60 24.93
N GLU A 188 12.85 -12.83 24.83
CA GLU A 188 12.20 -14.06 25.30
C GLU A 188 11.67 -14.93 24.15
N LEU A 189 12.17 -16.17 24.05
CA LEU A 189 11.83 -17.10 22.95
C LEU A 189 10.33 -17.43 22.86
N HIS A 190 9.61 -17.45 23.98
CA HIS A 190 8.18 -17.75 23.97
C HIS A 190 7.33 -16.61 23.38
N GLN A 191 7.88 -15.39 23.27
CA GLN A 191 7.26 -14.25 22.62
C GLN A 191 7.53 -14.18 21.10
N ARG A 192 8.09 -15.24 20.53
CA ARG A 192 8.48 -15.29 19.12
C ARG A 192 7.39 -14.93 18.12
N PRO A 193 6.11 -15.27 18.29
CA PRO A 193 5.05 -14.82 17.39
C PRO A 193 4.89 -13.29 17.34
N LEU A 194 4.96 -12.62 18.49
CA LEU A 194 4.90 -11.15 18.57
C LEU A 194 6.16 -10.51 17.98
N GLN A 195 7.33 -11.08 18.23
CA GLN A 195 8.57 -10.65 17.58
C GLN A 195 8.49 -10.76 16.05
N MET A 196 8.01 -11.90 15.54
CA MET A 196 7.84 -12.11 14.09
C MET A 196 6.85 -11.12 13.48
N LEU A 197 5.78 -10.78 14.20
CA LEU A 197 4.82 -9.76 13.76
C LEU A 197 5.48 -8.38 13.73
N ALA A 198 6.25 -8.00 14.74
CA ALA A 198 7.03 -6.76 14.78
C ALA A 198 7.99 -6.66 13.58
N GLU A 199 8.73 -7.74 13.29
CA GLU A 199 9.61 -7.78 12.11
C GLU A 199 8.81 -7.67 10.80
N GLY A 200 7.64 -8.29 10.70
CA GLY A 200 6.76 -8.16 9.54
C GLY A 200 6.24 -6.74 9.33
N LEU A 201 5.93 -6.00 10.40
CA LEU A 201 5.55 -4.59 10.33
C LEU A 201 6.73 -3.69 9.91
N LEU A 202 7.94 -4.00 10.35
CA LEU A 202 9.14 -3.29 9.89
C LEU A 202 9.46 -3.59 8.42
N GLU A 203 9.30 -4.82 7.97
CA GLU A 203 9.46 -5.19 6.55
C GLU A 203 8.46 -4.40 5.69
N TYR A 204 7.22 -4.26 6.15
CA TYR A 204 6.20 -3.43 5.51
C TYR A 204 6.65 -1.98 5.38
N GLU A 205 7.13 -1.36 6.46
CA GLU A 205 7.64 0.01 6.43
C GLU A 205 8.84 0.15 5.49
N GLN A 206 9.80 -0.79 5.58
CA GLN A 206 10.98 -0.80 4.69
C GLN A 206 10.61 -0.93 3.23
N GLY A 207 9.59 -1.74 2.92
CA GLY A 207 9.06 -1.89 1.56
C GLY A 207 8.55 -0.55 1.01
N PHE A 208 7.79 0.21 1.80
CA PHE A 208 7.33 1.55 1.40
C PHE A 208 8.44 2.59 1.36
N ALA A 209 9.41 2.53 2.26
CA ALA A 209 10.59 3.41 2.20
C ALA A 209 11.40 3.16 0.91
N MET A 210 11.56 1.89 0.53
CA MET A 210 12.20 1.52 -0.74
C MET A 210 11.37 1.99 -1.95
N TRP A 211 10.04 1.82 -1.93
CA TRP A 211 9.16 2.33 -2.98
C TRP A 211 9.30 3.84 -3.14
N ARG A 212 9.31 4.61 -2.04
CA ARG A 212 9.51 6.07 -2.07
C ARG A 212 10.87 6.44 -2.64
N PHE A 213 11.92 5.75 -2.21
CA PHE A 213 13.27 5.96 -2.71
C PHE A 213 13.36 5.73 -4.23
N LEU A 214 12.91 4.58 -4.70
CA LEU A 214 12.92 4.26 -6.14
C LEU A 214 12.04 5.22 -6.94
N HIS A 215 10.90 5.64 -6.39
CA HIS A 215 10.04 6.62 -7.04
C HIS A 215 10.72 7.98 -7.18
N VAL A 216 11.47 8.45 -6.17
CA VAL A 216 12.29 9.67 -6.29
C VAL A 216 13.31 9.53 -7.40
N GLN A 217 14.07 8.42 -7.41
CA GLN A 217 15.08 8.15 -8.43
C GLN A 217 14.45 8.10 -9.83
N LEU A 218 13.31 7.47 -9.98
CA LEU A 218 12.55 7.40 -11.23
C LEU A 218 12.13 8.80 -11.71
N VAL A 219 11.56 9.62 -10.82
CA VAL A 219 11.15 11.00 -11.15
C VAL A 219 12.35 11.83 -11.61
N GLU A 220 13.47 11.77 -10.89
CA GLU A 220 14.69 12.51 -11.27
C GLU A 220 15.31 12.00 -12.57
N ARG A 221 15.23 10.71 -12.83
CA ARG A 221 15.71 10.10 -14.07
C ARG A 221 14.90 10.54 -15.30
N ILE A 222 13.57 10.73 -15.13
CA ILE A 222 12.66 11.07 -16.25
C ILE A 222 12.56 12.57 -16.47
N ILE A 223 12.44 13.39 -15.41
CA ILE A 223 12.21 14.83 -15.56
C ILE A 223 13.38 15.71 -15.08
N GLY A 224 14.41 15.11 -14.52
CA GLY A 224 15.57 15.82 -13.96
C GLY A 224 15.38 16.31 -12.53
N PRO A 225 16.49 16.44 -11.78
CA PRO A 225 16.45 16.94 -10.40
C PRO A 225 15.99 18.40 -10.36
N GLY A 226 15.15 18.74 -9.39
CA GLY A 226 14.64 20.11 -9.17
C GLY A 226 13.58 20.58 -10.16
N THR A 227 13.16 19.74 -11.11
CA THR A 227 12.03 20.03 -12.02
C THR A 227 10.73 19.85 -11.27
N SER A 228 9.82 20.84 -11.44
CA SER A 228 8.46 20.74 -10.88
C SER A 228 7.70 19.54 -11.45
N GLY A 229 7.00 18.82 -10.59
CA GLY A 229 6.11 17.75 -11.00
C GLY A 229 4.94 18.24 -11.86
N THR A 230 4.17 17.32 -12.44
CA THR A 230 2.88 17.63 -13.06
C THR A 230 1.95 18.20 -12.00
N GLY A 231 1.13 19.19 -12.35
CA GLY A 231 0.22 19.85 -11.41
C GLY A 231 0.85 20.86 -10.43
N GLY A 232 2.08 21.35 -10.70
CA GLY A 232 2.74 22.37 -9.87
C GLY A 232 3.25 21.87 -8.52
N THR A 233 3.36 20.55 -8.33
CA THR A 233 3.94 19.95 -7.11
C THR A 233 5.44 20.22 -7.03
N LEU A 234 5.98 20.26 -5.78
CA LEU A 234 7.41 20.53 -5.51
C LEU A 234 8.38 19.51 -6.12
N GLY A 235 7.87 18.55 -6.92
CA GLY A 235 8.67 17.52 -7.61
C GLY A 235 9.44 16.62 -6.64
N SER A 236 10.67 16.23 -7.03
CA SER A 236 11.49 15.29 -6.25
C SER A 236 11.86 15.79 -4.85
N LYS A 237 11.98 17.12 -4.64
CA LYS A 237 12.33 17.69 -3.32
C LYS A 237 11.33 17.31 -2.22
N TYR A 238 10.04 17.39 -2.50
CA TYR A 238 9.01 16.96 -1.55
C TYR A 238 9.10 15.44 -1.30
N LEU A 239 9.22 14.67 -2.37
CA LEU A 239 9.30 13.20 -2.25
C LEU A 239 10.51 12.76 -1.42
N GLN A 240 11.65 13.43 -1.53
CA GLN A 240 12.85 13.16 -0.73
C GLN A 240 12.57 13.27 0.78
N THR A 241 11.75 14.23 1.23
CA THR A 241 11.41 14.39 2.65
C THR A 241 10.60 13.21 3.20
N THR A 242 9.93 12.47 2.32
CA THR A 242 9.09 11.33 2.72
C THR A 242 9.86 10.03 2.91
N ILE A 243 11.10 9.92 2.41
CA ILE A 243 11.91 8.68 2.47
C ILE A 243 12.24 8.29 3.92
N SER A 244 12.53 9.28 4.78
CA SER A 244 12.90 9.07 6.17
C SER A 244 11.69 8.91 7.13
N GLN A 245 10.48 9.06 6.63
CA GLN A 245 9.28 8.94 7.45
C GLN A 245 9.07 7.51 7.92
N ARG A 246 8.75 7.36 9.23
CA ARG A 246 8.56 6.07 9.90
C ARG A 246 7.10 5.84 10.23
N PHE A 247 6.62 4.60 9.97
CA PHE A 247 5.31 4.13 10.41
C PHE A 247 5.37 3.60 11.84
N PHE A 248 6.50 2.97 12.21
CA PHE A 248 6.71 2.28 13.47
C PHE A 248 7.95 2.77 14.21
N PRO A 249 8.02 4.05 14.64
CA PRO A 249 9.20 4.62 15.27
C PRO A 249 9.66 3.84 16.50
N LYS A 250 8.73 3.35 17.33
CA LYS A 250 9.04 2.57 18.53
C LYS A 250 9.78 1.26 18.22
N LEU A 251 9.44 0.61 17.10
CA LEU A 251 10.13 -0.61 16.67
C LEU A 251 11.57 -0.36 16.23
N TRP A 252 11.89 0.86 15.78
CA TRP A 252 13.27 1.24 15.48
C TRP A 252 14.02 1.64 16.75
N GLU A 253 13.40 2.37 17.65
CA GLU A 253 14.01 2.86 18.90
C GLU A 253 14.43 1.72 19.82
N VAL A 254 13.62 0.66 19.95
CA VAL A 254 13.94 -0.47 20.84
C VAL A 254 15.27 -1.13 20.48
N ARG A 255 15.65 -1.14 19.19
CA ARG A 255 16.92 -1.73 18.75
C ARG A 255 18.13 -1.05 19.35
N SER A 256 18.09 0.29 19.48
CA SER A 256 19.18 1.05 20.08
C SER A 256 19.42 0.70 21.55
N LYS A 257 18.39 0.25 22.27
CA LYS A 257 18.50 -0.14 23.68
C LYS A 257 19.37 -1.39 23.88
N PHE A 258 19.45 -2.29 22.88
CA PHE A 258 20.30 -3.49 22.96
C PHE A 258 21.79 -3.22 22.78
N PHE A 259 22.16 -2.02 22.30
CA PHE A 259 23.56 -1.65 22.03
C PHE A 259 24.08 -0.51 22.91
N ASN A 260 23.21 0.18 23.65
CA ASN A 260 23.54 1.34 24.49
C ASN A 260 23.36 1.04 25.98
N GLY A 261 23.22 -0.25 26.35
CA GLY A 261 23.11 -0.73 27.72
C GLY A 261 24.46 -1.11 28.36
#